data_976d9f355bdb27fd316d79b16a8c7864
#
_entry.id   976d9f355bdb27fd316d79b16a8c7864
#
_cell.length_a   1.000
_cell.length_b   1.000
_cell.length_c   1.000
_cell.angle_alpha   90.00
_cell.angle_beta   90.00
_cell.angle_gamma   90.00
#
_symmetry.space_group_name_H-M   'P 1'
#
loop_
_entity.id
_entity.type
_entity.pdbx_description
1 polymer ?
#
loop_
_entity_poly.entity_id
_entity_poly.type
_entity_poly.pdbx_seq_one_letter_code
_entity_poly.pdbx_strand_id
1 'polypeptide(L)'
;MNNKKVQEIAECTIKYLEKQIIPQITVRKIVELAETYMMNAGITKFWYYDIGAFVFAGEDTICSIFGKDYIPSNRKIAENDIITIDLSPQYEQIWGDYARTIIIENGQVKKNTTLIENQEFKDGIIAEEKLHNQLIKIAKPDMTFEELYYLMNDYITHLGYVNLDLRGNLGHSIETNKDNRIYIEQGNNTKLSEKTYFTFEPHIKKTMSAYGFKMENIYCFVNSQLIDVLQAENM
;
A
#
# COMPACT_ATOMS: atom_id res chain seq x y z
N MET A 1 -14.40 9.26 -14.46
CA MET A 1 -14.10 8.65 -13.14
C MET A 1 -13.31 9.69 -12.35
N ASN A 2 -13.38 9.74 -11.02
CA ASN A 2 -12.55 10.61 -10.17
C ASN A 2 -11.57 9.77 -9.33
N ASN A 3 -10.65 10.42 -8.59
CA ASN A 3 -9.62 9.73 -7.80
C ASN A 3 -10.23 8.77 -6.77
N LYS A 4 -11.30 9.20 -6.08
CA LYS A 4 -12.01 8.33 -5.12
C LYS A 4 -12.53 7.06 -5.79
N LYS A 5 -13.12 7.17 -6.99
CA LYS A 5 -13.66 6.01 -7.71
C LYS A 5 -12.58 5.04 -8.17
N VAL A 6 -11.42 5.54 -8.61
CA VAL A 6 -10.27 4.69 -8.95
C VAL A 6 -9.77 3.95 -7.70
N GLN A 7 -9.70 4.65 -6.57
CA GLN A 7 -9.28 4.06 -5.29
C GLN A 7 -10.30 3.04 -4.75
N GLU A 8 -11.62 3.29 -4.90
CA GLU A 8 -12.67 2.32 -4.57
C GLU A 8 -12.53 1.01 -5.38
N ILE A 9 -12.13 1.11 -6.65
CA ILE A 9 -11.89 -0.08 -7.49
C ILE A 9 -10.69 -0.86 -6.93
N ALA A 10 -9.60 -0.19 -6.52
CA ALA A 10 -8.46 -0.86 -5.91
C ALA A 10 -8.85 -1.56 -4.59
N GLU A 11 -9.59 -0.88 -3.71
CA GLU A 11 -10.11 -1.47 -2.47
C GLU A 11 -11.01 -2.69 -2.75
N CYS A 12 -11.93 -2.56 -3.70
CA CYS A 12 -12.80 -3.67 -4.11
C CYS A 12 -12.01 -4.84 -4.71
N THR A 13 -10.89 -4.56 -5.40
CA THR A 13 -9.99 -5.58 -5.93
C THR A 13 -9.38 -6.40 -4.80
N ILE A 14 -8.87 -5.76 -3.74
CA ILE A 14 -8.38 -6.48 -2.56
C ILE A 14 -9.48 -7.34 -1.94
N LYS A 15 -10.68 -6.79 -1.71
CA LYS A 15 -11.84 -7.53 -1.17
C LYS A 15 -12.27 -8.71 -2.06
N TYR A 16 -12.08 -8.61 -3.37
CA TYR A 16 -12.29 -9.71 -4.30
C TYR A 16 -11.20 -10.76 -4.16
N LEU A 17 -9.93 -10.37 -4.14
CA LEU A 17 -8.78 -11.28 -4.00
C LEU A 17 -8.81 -12.06 -2.69
N GLU A 18 -9.23 -11.46 -1.57
CA GLU A 18 -9.42 -12.15 -0.30
C GLU A 18 -10.35 -13.38 -0.37
N LYS A 19 -11.26 -13.39 -1.36
CA LYS A 19 -12.19 -14.52 -1.61
C LYS A 19 -11.63 -15.54 -2.61
N GLN A 20 -10.61 -15.15 -3.40
CA GLN A 20 -10.01 -16.00 -4.43
C GLN A 20 -8.73 -16.67 -3.96
N ILE A 21 -8.04 -16.07 -2.98
CA ILE A 21 -6.78 -16.59 -2.46
C ILE A 21 -7.06 -17.82 -1.61
N ILE A 22 -6.60 -18.95 -2.11
CA ILE A 22 -6.65 -20.26 -1.46
C ILE A 22 -5.27 -20.94 -1.56
N PRO A 23 -4.92 -21.91 -0.71
CA PRO A 23 -3.70 -22.68 -0.86
C PRO A 23 -3.53 -23.27 -2.26
N GLN A 24 -2.29 -23.32 -2.74
CA GLN A 24 -1.87 -23.74 -4.08
C GLN A 24 -2.16 -22.77 -5.23
N ILE A 25 -2.90 -21.66 -5.04
CA ILE A 25 -2.91 -20.58 -6.03
C ILE A 25 -1.51 -20.00 -6.19
N THR A 26 -1.12 -19.61 -7.40
CA THR A 26 0.20 -19.00 -7.63
C THR A 26 0.16 -17.49 -7.49
N VAL A 27 1.28 -16.87 -7.13
CA VAL A 27 1.45 -15.40 -7.13
C VAL A 27 1.06 -14.83 -8.50
N ARG A 28 1.53 -15.43 -9.60
CA ARG A 28 1.13 -15.03 -10.97
C ARG A 28 -0.37 -15.03 -11.17
N LYS A 29 -1.07 -16.05 -10.66
CA LYS A 29 -2.53 -16.13 -10.79
C LYS A 29 -3.25 -15.04 -10.00
N ILE A 30 -2.72 -14.64 -8.84
CA ILE A 30 -3.25 -13.52 -8.06
C ILE A 30 -3.12 -12.21 -8.85
N VAL A 31 -1.95 -11.97 -9.49
CA VAL A 31 -1.75 -10.79 -10.37
C VAL A 31 -2.79 -10.78 -11.50
N GLU A 32 -2.93 -11.89 -12.24
CA GLU A 32 -3.91 -12.01 -13.33
C GLU A 32 -5.35 -11.72 -12.88
N LEU A 33 -5.74 -12.21 -11.69
CA LEU A 33 -7.06 -11.98 -11.13
C LEU A 33 -7.26 -10.51 -10.75
N ALA A 34 -6.24 -9.86 -10.14
CA ALA A 34 -6.29 -8.46 -9.79
C ALA A 34 -6.48 -7.57 -11.03
N GLU A 35 -5.62 -7.75 -12.03
CA GLU A 35 -5.65 -6.97 -13.27
C GLU A 35 -6.97 -7.16 -14.03
N THR A 36 -7.42 -8.41 -14.15
CA THR A 36 -8.71 -8.73 -14.80
C THR A 36 -9.88 -8.05 -14.07
N TYR A 37 -9.90 -8.08 -12.73
CA TYR A 37 -10.97 -7.45 -11.96
C TYR A 37 -10.98 -5.93 -12.15
N MET A 38 -9.81 -5.28 -12.05
CA MET A 38 -9.69 -3.84 -12.24
C MET A 38 -10.11 -3.40 -13.66
N MET A 39 -9.67 -4.11 -14.69
CA MET A 39 -10.07 -3.83 -16.08
C MET A 39 -11.58 -4.00 -16.29
N ASN A 40 -12.19 -5.05 -15.74
CA ASN A 40 -13.65 -5.26 -15.80
C ASN A 40 -14.42 -4.19 -15.02
N ALA A 41 -13.82 -3.57 -14.00
CA ALA A 41 -14.39 -2.45 -13.26
C ALA A 41 -14.20 -1.08 -13.96
N GLY A 42 -13.55 -1.05 -15.14
CA GLY A 42 -13.39 0.12 -15.98
C GLY A 42 -12.03 0.81 -15.91
N ILE A 43 -11.04 0.21 -15.22
CA ILE A 43 -9.65 0.66 -15.32
C ILE A 43 -9.14 0.42 -16.73
N THR A 44 -8.44 1.40 -17.31
CA THR A 44 -8.01 1.35 -18.71
C THR A 44 -6.55 1.00 -18.89
N LYS A 45 -5.73 1.19 -17.86
CA LYS A 45 -4.30 0.85 -17.83
C LYS A 45 -3.77 0.86 -16.41
N PHE A 46 -2.49 0.56 -16.24
CA PHE A 46 -1.79 0.58 -14.96
C PHE A 46 -0.66 1.62 -15.03
N TRP A 47 -0.59 2.48 -14.01
CA TRP A 47 0.28 3.65 -14.09
C TRP A 47 1.76 3.33 -13.88
N TYR A 48 2.07 2.26 -13.14
CA TYR A 48 3.44 1.92 -12.78
C TYR A 48 3.95 0.76 -13.65
N TYR A 49 4.68 1.09 -14.71
CA TYR A 49 5.26 0.14 -15.68
C TYR A 49 4.26 -0.80 -16.36
N ASP A 50 3.00 -0.38 -16.51
CA ASP A 50 1.90 -1.20 -17.06
C ASP A 50 1.63 -2.51 -16.28
N ILE A 51 2.01 -2.55 -15.00
CA ILE A 51 1.79 -3.67 -14.08
C ILE A 51 0.68 -3.27 -13.11
N GLY A 52 -0.40 -4.05 -13.08
CA GLY A 52 -1.58 -3.72 -12.28
C GLY A 52 -1.48 -4.16 -10.82
N ALA A 53 -0.68 -5.18 -10.53
CA ALA A 53 -0.48 -5.68 -9.18
C ALA A 53 0.94 -6.19 -8.95
N PHE A 54 1.57 -5.68 -7.90
CA PHE A 54 2.82 -6.20 -7.35
C PHE A 54 2.47 -7.13 -6.19
N VAL A 55 2.73 -8.41 -6.34
CA VAL A 55 2.35 -9.43 -5.37
C VAL A 55 3.60 -10.18 -4.91
N PHE A 56 3.88 -10.13 -3.62
CA PHE A 56 4.97 -10.87 -2.99
C PHE A 56 4.39 -11.76 -1.89
N ALA A 57 4.98 -12.92 -1.68
CA ALA A 57 4.45 -13.89 -0.71
C ALA A 57 5.57 -14.55 0.11
N GLY A 58 5.30 -14.82 1.39
CA GLY A 58 6.27 -15.39 2.32
C GLY A 58 7.47 -14.46 2.53
N GLU A 59 8.68 -15.00 2.44
CA GLU A 59 9.92 -14.24 2.61
C GLU A 59 10.13 -13.18 1.52
N ASP A 60 9.52 -13.33 0.34
CA ASP A 60 9.58 -12.32 -0.72
C ASP A 60 8.85 -11.02 -0.33
N THR A 61 8.01 -11.02 0.70
CA THR A 61 7.33 -9.79 1.19
C THR A 61 8.29 -8.71 1.67
N ILE A 62 9.55 -9.01 1.93
CA ILE A 62 10.59 -8.02 2.26
C ILE A 62 11.21 -7.35 1.02
N CYS A 63 10.87 -7.81 -0.18
CA CYS A 63 11.47 -7.29 -1.41
C CYS A 63 10.94 -5.88 -1.73
N SER A 64 11.87 -4.96 -1.98
CA SER A 64 11.61 -3.66 -2.57
C SER A 64 12.33 -3.61 -3.92
N ILE A 65 11.56 -3.66 -5.02
CA ILE A 65 12.10 -3.71 -6.39
C ILE A 65 11.46 -2.64 -7.26
N PHE A 66 12.19 -2.19 -8.27
CA PHE A 66 11.60 -1.30 -9.28
C PHE A 66 10.60 -2.06 -10.16
N GLY A 67 9.48 -1.42 -10.51
CA GLY A 67 8.44 -2.04 -11.32
C GLY A 67 8.95 -2.64 -12.63
N LYS A 68 9.92 -1.99 -13.30
CA LYS A 68 10.54 -2.52 -14.52
C LYS A 68 11.20 -3.90 -14.37
N ASP A 69 11.58 -4.27 -13.14
CA ASP A 69 12.28 -5.52 -12.83
C ASP A 69 11.33 -6.57 -12.23
N TYR A 70 10.04 -6.23 -12.05
CA TYR A 70 9.06 -7.13 -11.46
C TYR A 70 8.59 -8.20 -12.45
N ILE A 71 8.67 -9.45 -12.02
CA ILE A 71 8.12 -10.60 -12.74
C ILE A 71 7.33 -11.43 -11.73
N PRO A 72 6.00 -11.62 -11.92
CA PRO A 72 5.19 -12.43 -11.03
C PRO A 72 5.74 -13.87 -10.94
N SER A 73 6.01 -14.35 -9.74
CA SER A 73 6.54 -15.68 -9.51
C SER A 73 5.48 -16.78 -9.68
N ASN A 74 5.94 -18.01 -9.87
CA ASN A 74 5.08 -19.20 -9.84
C ASN A 74 5.00 -19.83 -8.44
N ARG A 75 5.48 -19.11 -7.39
CA ARG A 75 5.35 -19.56 -6.00
C ARG A 75 3.88 -19.81 -5.69
N LYS A 76 3.60 -20.95 -5.07
CA LYS A 76 2.26 -21.32 -4.60
C LYS A 76 2.07 -20.87 -3.18
N ILE A 77 0.89 -20.34 -2.89
CA ILE A 77 0.49 -19.93 -1.56
C ILE A 77 0.33 -21.16 -0.67
N ALA A 78 0.88 -21.10 0.53
CA ALA A 78 0.81 -22.16 1.53
C ALA A 78 -0.45 -22.04 2.41
N GLU A 79 -0.72 -23.10 3.21
CA GLU A 79 -1.81 -23.10 4.23
C GLU A 79 -1.62 -22.01 5.29
N ASN A 80 -0.36 -21.68 5.61
CA ASN A 80 0.00 -20.58 6.47
C ASN A 80 0.99 -19.71 5.70
N ASP A 81 0.60 -18.49 5.35
CA ASP A 81 1.36 -17.61 4.48
C ASP A 81 1.04 -16.13 4.74
N ILE A 82 1.88 -15.26 4.22
CA ILE A 82 1.71 -13.82 4.19
C ILE A 82 1.90 -13.32 2.76
N ILE A 83 1.06 -12.39 2.32
CA ILE A 83 1.11 -11.82 0.97
C ILE A 83 1.01 -10.30 1.08
N THR A 84 1.90 -9.56 0.44
CA THR A 84 1.71 -8.14 0.16
C THR A 84 1.19 -7.98 -1.27
N ILE A 85 0.16 -7.18 -1.45
CA ILE A 85 -0.45 -6.84 -2.74
C ILE A 85 -0.50 -5.33 -2.86
N ASP A 86 0.09 -4.81 -3.92
CA ASP A 86 0.18 -3.39 -4.21
C ASP A 86 -0.38 -3.16 -5.61
N LEU A 87 -1.38 -2.28 -5.75
CA LEU A 87 -2.21 -2.08 -6.93
C LEU A 87 -2.01 -0.68 -7.52
N SER A 88 -1.82 -0.60 -8.83
CA SER A 88 -1.55 0.62 -9.57
C SER A 88 -2.60 0.97 -10.64
N PRO A 89 -3.92 1.05 -10.31
CA PRO A 89 -4.98 1.31 -11.28
C PRO A 89 -4.87 2.70 -11.90
N GLN A 90 -5.19 2.81 -13.19
CA GLN A 90 -5.30 4.10 -13.88
C GLN A 90 -6.50 4.13 -14.84
N TYR A 91 -7.25 5.24 -14.79
CA TYR A 91 -8.28 5.59 -15.74
C TYR A 91 -7.94 6.95 -16.38
N GLU A 92 -7.60 6.95 -17.67
CA GLU A 92 -7.12 8.15 -18.37
C GLU A 92 -5.89 8.77 -17.69
N GLN A 93 -6.02 9.98 -17.13
CA GLN A 93 -4.95 10.68 -16.38
C GLN A 93 -5.12 10.56 -14.87
N ILE A 94 -6.17 9.87 -14.39
CA ILE A 94 -6.46 9.66 -12.98
C ILE A 94 -5.91 8.29 -12.58
N TRP A 95 -5.08 8.25 -11.55
CA TRP A 95 -4.51 7.00 -11.08
C TRP A 95 -4.65 6.88 -9.56
N GLY A 96 -4.72 5.65 -9.11
CA GLY A 96 -4.80 5.26 -7.72
C GLY A 96 -3.59 4.45 -7.30
N ASP A 97 -3.46 4.25 -6.01
CA ASP A 97 -2.41 3.47 -5.39
C ASP A 97 -2.91 2.88 -4.09
N TYR A 98 -2.79 1.56 -3.94
CA TYR A 98 -3.42 0.88 -2.81
C TYR A 98 -2.74 -0.43 -2.50
N ALA A 99 -2.15 -0.56 -1.31
CA ALA A 99 -1.53 -1.81 -0.91
C ALA A 99 -2.08 -2.37 0.39
N ARG A 100 -2.11 -3.71 0.48
CA ARG A 100 -2.51 -4.45 1.68
C ARG A 100 -1.66 -5.69 1.88
N THR A 101 -1.40 -5.99 3.14
CA THR A 101 -0.88 -7.28 3.57
C THR A 101 -2.04 -8.20 3.91
N ILE A 102 -2.04 -9.41 3.32
CA ILE A 102 -3.04 -10.45 3.54
C ILE A 102 -2.39 -11.61 4.28
N ILE A 103 -3.04 -12.08 5.34
CA ILE A 103 -2.59 -13.21 6.15
C ILE A 103 -3.48 -14.42 5.85
N ILE A 104 -2.85 -15.56 5.61
CA ILE A 104 -3.49 -16.86 5.44
C ILE A 104 -3.05 -17.76 6.60
N GLU A 105 -4.00 -18.35 7.31
CA GLU A 105 -3.75 -19.35 8.33
C GLU A 105 -4.80 -20.46 8.25
N ASN A 106 -4.34 -21.70 8.33
CA ASN A 106 -5.19 -22.88 8.17
C ASN A 106 -5.98 -22.87 6.85
N GLY A 107 -5.33 -22.41 5.76
CA GLY A 107 -5.90 -22.33 4.42
C GLY A 107 -6.94 -21.22 4.22
N GLN A 108 -7.11 -20.32 5.18
CA GLN A 108 -8.12 -19.26 5.15
C GLN A 108 -7.51 -17.87 5.31
N VAL A 109 -7.97 -16.93 4.50
CA VAL A 109 -7.62 -15.50 4.65
C VAL A 109 -8.23 -14.97 5.96
N LYS A 110 -7.39 -14.36 6.79
CA LYS A 110 -7.80 -13.70 8.04
C LYS A 110 -8.24 -12.26 7.75
N LYS A 111 -9.54 -11.98 7.95
CA LYS A 111 -10.18 -10.70 7.60
C LYS A 111 -9.94 -9.57 8.59
N ASN A 112 -9.46 -9.87 9.78
CA ASN A 112 -9.14 -8.88 10.80
C ASN A 112 -8.09 -9.43 11.77
N THR A 113 -7.44 -8.54 12.49
CA THR A 113 -6.34 -8.84 13.42
C THR A 113 -6.73 -9.76 14.58
N THR A 114 -8.01 -9.77 14.97
CA THR A 114 -8.48 -10.65 16.08
C THR A 114 -8.49 -12.13 15.71
N LEU A 115 -8.55 -12.44 14.40
CA LEU A 115 -8.56 -13.79 13.86
C LEU A 115 -7.16 -14.33 13.54
N ILE A 116 -6.12 -13.49 13.60
CA ILE A 116 -4.73 -13.88 13.32
C ILE A 116 -4.15 -14.54 14.57
N GLU A 117 -3.69 -15.79 14.42
CA GLU A 117 -3.09 -16.60 15.48
C GLU A 117 -1.57 -16.39 15.58
N ASN A 118 -0.88 -16.25 14.46
CA ASN A 118 0.55 -15.95 14.43
C ASN A 118 0.80 -14.53 14.97
N GLN A 119 1.48 -14.45 16.12
CA GLN A 119 1.70 -13.17 16.80
C GLN A 119 2.55 -12.19 15.97
N GLU A 120 3.53 -12.67 15.21
CA GLU A 120 4.35 -11.81 14.35
C GLU A 120 3.52 -11.18 13.23
N PHE A 121 2.65 -11.97 12.59
CA PHE A 121 1.77 -11.47 11.53
C PHE A 121 0.75 -10.46 12.09
N LYS A 122 0.18 -10.76 13.24
CA LYS A 122 -0.74 -9.86 13.94
C LYS A 122 -0.08 -8.54 14.32
N ASP A 123 1.12 -8.60 14.90
CA ASP A 123 1.88 -7.41 15.31
C ASP A 123 2.23 -6.53 14.11
N GLY A 124 2.58 -7.13 12.95
CA GLY A 124 2.90 -6.39 11.73
C GLY A 124 1.71 -5.64 11.16
N ILE A 125 0.54 -6.28 11.07
CA ILE A 125 -0.70 -5.61 10.64
C ILE A 125 -1.06 -4.46 11.60
N ILE A 126 -0.97 -4.69 12.91
CA ILE A 126 -1.22 -3.65 13.92
C ILE A 126 -0.21 -2.51 13.80
N ALA A 127 1.05 -2.80 13.46
CA ALA A 127 2.06 -1.75 13.27
C ALA A 127 1.71 -0.85 12.08
N GLU A 128 1.30 -1.42 10.93
CA GLU A 128 0.82 -0.65 9.77
C GLU A 128 -0.41 0.22 10.13
N GLU A 129 -1.39 -0.33 10.82
CA GLU A 129 -2.56 0.43 11.30
C GLU A 129 -2.14 1.60 12.21
N LYS A 130 -1.17 1.38 13.10
CA LYS A 130 -0.64 2.44 13.98
C LYS A 130 0.09 3.53 13.19
N LEU A 131 0.82 3.18 12.14
CA LEU A 131 1.52 4.15 11.29
C LEU A 131 0.51 5.05 10.59
N HIS A 132 -0.54 4.50 9.97
CA HIS A 132 -1.58 5.29 9.32
C HIS A 132 -2.38 6.15 10.31
N ASN A 133 -2.70 5.63 11.50
CA ASN A 133 -3.34 6.40 12.57
C ASN A 133 -2.45 7.53 13.09
N GLN A 134 -1.14 7.30 13.21
CA GLN A 134 -0.19 8.33 13.63
C GLN A 134 -0.08 9.43 12.58
N LEU A 135 0.01 9.08 11.28
CA LEU A 135 -0.02 10.04 10.18
C LEU A 135 -1.22 10.98 10.30
N ILE A 136 -2.44 10.43 10.40
CA ILE A 136 -3.68 11.24 10.49
C ILE A 136 -3.64 12.17 11.71
N LYS A 137 -3.05 11.72 12.81
CA LYS A 137 -2.97 12.48 14.06
C LYS A 137 -1.98 13.66 13.98
N ILE A 138 -0.84 13.49 13.30
CA ILE A 138 0.25 14.48 13.34
C ILE A 138 0.31 15.38 12.12
N ALA A 139 -0.16 14.93 10.95
CA ALA A 139 -0.04 15.67 9.71
C ALA A 139 -0.85 16.97 9.76
N LYS A 140 -0.21 18.06 9.37
CA LYS A 140 -0.81 19.39 9.28
C LYS A 140 -0.59 19.96 7.89
N PRO A 141 -1.47 20.84 7.40
CA PRO A 141 -1.35 21.44 6.07
C PRO A 141 -0.02 22.14 5.80
N ASP A 142 0.56 22.77 6.81
CA ASP A 142 1.82 23.53 6.73
C ASP A 142 3.08 22.69 6.99
N MET A 143 2.94 21.41 7.40
CA MET A 143 4.03 20.45 7.53
C MET A 143 4.63 20.17 6.16
N THR A 144 5.95 20.01 6.07
CA THR A 144 6.64 19.62 4.84
C THR A 144 6.70 18.10 4.68
N PHE A 145 6.91 17.64 3.43
CA PHE A 145 7.15 16.21 3.14
C PHE A 145 8.40 15.69 3.88
N GLU A 146 9.45 16.52 4.04
CA GLU A 146 10.64 16.16 4.81
C GLU A 146 10.37 16.01 6.32
N GLU A 147 9.60 16.93 6.92
CA GLU A 147 9.20 16.80 8.33
C GLU A 147 8.40 15.52 8.56
N LEU A 148 7.47 15.21 7.67
CA LEU A 148 6.71 13.96 7.72
C LEU A 148 7.61 12.73 7.57
N TYR A 149 8.59 12.76 6.65
CA TYR A 149 9.59 11.71 6.46
C TYR A 149 10.31 11.38 7.77
N TYR A 150 10.87 12.38 8.46
CA TYR A 150 11.60 12.14 9.69
C TYR A 150 10.70 11.62 10.80
N LEU A 151 9.56 12.28 11.04
CA LEU A 151 8.65 11.89 12.11
C LEU A 151 8.12 10.45 11.95
N MET A 152 7.82 10.04 10.74
CA MET A 152 7.26 8.70 10.51
C MET A 152 8.33 7.61 10.49
N ASN A 153 9.56 7.87 9.98
CA ASN A 153 10.67 6.92 10.08
C ASN A 153 11.12 6.73 11.54
N ASP A 154 11.15 7.80 12.33
CA ASP A 154 11.41 7.72 13.77
C ASP A 154 10.33 6.89 14.48
N TYR A 155 9.07 7.06 14.09
CA TYR A 155 7.96 6.28 14.65
C TYR A 155 8.01 4.80 14.25
N ILE A 156 8.39 4.47 13.00
CA ILE A 156 8.66 3.09 12.57
C ILE A 156 9.72 2.45 13.49
N THR A 157 10.82 3.15 13.71
CA THR A 157 11.91 2.69 14.59
C THR A 157 11.44 2.52 16.04
N HIS A 158 10.65 3.47 16.56
CA HIS A 158 10.07 3.40 17.90
C HIS A 158 9.15 2.16 18.08
N LEU A 159 8.43 1.76 17.04
CA LEU A 159 7.61 0.54 17.04
C LEU A 159 8.45 -0.75 16.95
N GLY A 160 9.77 -0.68 16.78
CA GLY A 160 10.68 -1.83 16.65
C GLY A 160 10.74 -2.41 15.23
N TYR A 161 10.41 -1.60 14.22
CA TYR A 161 10.46 -1.96 12.80
C TYR A 161 11.55 -1.17 12.07
N VAL A 162 11.87 -1.63 10.88
CA VAL A 162 12.73 -0.93 9.91
C VAL A 162 11.93 -0.69 8.63
N ASN A 163 12.15 0.46 7.97
CA ASN A 163 11.62 0.76 6.66
C ASN A 163 12.39 -0.02 5.60
N LEU A 164 11.69 -0.70 4.71
CA LEU A 164 12.25 -1.52 3.63
C LEU A 164 12.43 -0.77 2.31
N ASP A 165 11.90 0.46 2.19
CA ASP A 165 12.16 1.27 1.01
C ASP A 165 13.66 1.60 0.92
N LEU A 166 14.23 1.48 -0.28
CA LEU A 166 15.67 1.64 -0.54
C LEU A 166 16.21 3.05 -0.19
N ARG A 167 15.34 4.07 -0.16
CA ARG A 167 15.66 5.46 0.19
C ARG A 167 15.03 5.92 1.49
N GLY A 168 14.32 5.02 2.18
CA GLY A 168 13.52 5.33 3.37
C GLY A 168 12.27 6.15 3.07
N ASN A 169 11.87 6.25 1.80
CA ASN A 169 10.68 6.97 1.35
C ASN A 169 9.40 6.30 1.91
N LEU A 170 8.36 7.09 2.08
CA LEU A 170 7.12 6.65 2.72
C LEU A 170 5.88 6.97 1.86
N GLY A 171 6.07 7.35 0.59
CA GLY A 171 5.00 7.69 -0.31
C GLY A 171 5.32 8.88 -1.21
N HIS A 172 4.34 9.30 -1.98
CA HIS A 172 4.51 10.36 -2.99
C HIS A 172 3.22 11.11 -3.27
N SER A 173 3.32 12.27 -3.93
CA SER A 173 2.14 13.01 -4.40
C SER A 173 1.45 12.28 -5.56
N ILE A 174 0.14 12.48 -5.69
CA ILE A 174 -0.65 12.05 -6.85
C ILE A 174 -0.78 13.25 -7.79
N GLU A 175 -0.13 13.16 -8.94
CA GLU A 175 -0.07 14.23 -9.94
C GLU A 175 -0.81 13.83 -11.23
N THR A 176 -1.24 14.81 -12.02
CA THR A 176 -1.80 14.52 -13.36
C THR A 176 -0.77 13.83 -14.26
N ASN A 177 0.47 14.28 -14.22
CA ASN A 177 1.60 13.58 -14.82
C ASN A 177 2.38 12.87 -13.72
N LYS A 178 2.40 11.54 -13.75
CA LYS A 178 3.09 10.69 -12.77
C LYS A 178 4.59 11.00 -12.62
N ASP A 179 5.23 11.51 -13.66
CA ASP A 179 6.66 11.83 -13.65
C ASP A 179 6.98 13.11 -12.83
N ASN A 180 5.95 13.90 -12.50
CA ASN A 180 6.06 15.08 -11.65
C ASN A 180 5.83 14.79 -10.15
N ARG A 181 5.75 13.49 -9.77
CA ARG A 181 5.61 13.12 -8.36
C ARG A 181 6.76 13.65 -7.54
N ILE A 182 6.43 14.10 -6.36
CA ILE A 182 7.38 14.38 -5.28
C ILE A 182 7.16 13.37 -4.16
N TYR A 183 8.20 13.07 -3.42
CA TYR A 183 8.21 11.97 -2.47
C TYR A 183 8.24 12.44 -1.03
N ILE A 184 7.72 11.60 -0.11
CA ILE A 184 7.93 11.76 1.34
C ILE A 184 9.36 11.28 1.61
N GLU A 185 10.32 12.21 1.45
CA GLU A 185 11.75 11.91 1.51
C GLU A 185 12.54 13.11 2.08
N GLN A 186 13.79 12.84 2.45
CA GLN A 186 14.72 13.87 2.90
C GLN A 186 14.96 14.92 1.80
N GLY A 187 14.98 16.20 2.16
CA GLY A 187 15.23 17.34 1.28
C GLY A 187 13.97 17.88 0.59
N ASN A 188 12.80 17.27 0.77
CA ASN A 188 11.56 17.77 0.17
C ASN A 188 10.85 18.76 1.10
N ASN A 189 11.10 20.07 0.89
CA ASN A 189 10.53 21.16 1.68
C ASN A 189 9.16 21.63 1.19
N THR A 190 8.52 20.95 0.24
CA THR A 190 7.15 21.24 -0.20
C THR A 190 6.19 20.97 0.95
N LYS A 191 5.20 21.86 1.18
CA LYS A 191 4.17 21.62 2.19
C LYS A 191 3.18 20.57 1.73
N LEU A 192 2.65 19.77 2.67
CA LEU A 192 1.64 18.75 2.37
C LEU A 192 0.41 19.34 1.70
N SER A 193 -0.02 20.56 2.11
CA SER A 193 -1.16 21.26 1.50
C SER A 193 -0.96 21.79 0.09
N GLU A 194 0.27 21.81 -0.41
CA GLU A 194 0.55 22.18 -1.81
C GLU A 194 0.20 21.04 -2.79
N LYS A 195 -0.11 19.86 -2.26
CA LYS A 195 -0.57 18.70 -3.03
C LYS A 195 -2.01 18.36 -2.68
N THR A 196 -2.83 18.15 -3.72
CA THR A 196 -4.25 17.78 -3.53
C THR A 196 -4.35 16.39 -2.89
N TYR A 197 -3.51 15.45 -3.35
CA TYR A 197 -3.47 14.08 -2.88
C TYR A 197 -2.01 13.61 -2.72
N PHE A 198 -1.77 12.76 -1.74
CA PHE A 198 -0.51 12.04 -1.60
C PHE A 198 -0.75 10.64 -1.02
N THR A 199 0.11 9.68 -1.37
CA THR A 199 0.11 8.36 -0.77
C THR A 199 0.86 8.37 0.56
N PHE A 200 0.52 7.43 1.42
CA PHE A 200 1.37 6.99 2.52
C PHE A 200 1.42 5.47 2.47
N GLU A 201 2.62 4.94 2.26
CA GLU A 201 2.86 3.55 1.87
C GLU A 201 4.02 2.89 2.63
N PRO A 202 4.08 2.95 3.96
CA PRO A 202 5.16 2.30 4.68
C PRO A 202 5.27 0.83 4.28
N HIS A 203 6.50 0.38 4.03
CA HIS A 203 6.84 -1.01 3.84
C HIS A 203 7.83 -1.40 4.92
N ILE A 204 7.40 -2.18 5.90
CA ILE A 204 8.12 -2.38 7.15
C ILE A 204 8.35 -3.85 7.48
N LYS A 205 9.40 -4.14 8.26
CA LYS A 205 9.60 -5.44 8.91
C LYS A 205 10.21 -5.27 10.29
N LYS A 206 10.05 -6.26 11.18
CA LYS A 206 10.88 -6.36 12.40
C LYS A 206 12.33 -6.67 12.01
N THR A 207 13.30 -6.17 12.77
CA THR A 207 14.74 -6.25 12.44
C THR A 207 15.20 -7.68 12.13
N MET A 208 14.72 -8.69 12.83
CA MET A 208 15.11 -10.11 12.63
C MET A 208 14.06 -10.93 11.88
N SER A 209 12.99 -10.31 11.37
CA SER A 209 11.92 -10.98 10.65
C SER A 209 12.34 -11.35 9.23
N ALA A 210 11.78 -12.45 8.71
CA ALA A 210 11.81 -12.80 7.29
C ALA A 210 10.61 -12.22 6.52
N TYR A 211 9.70 -11.50 7.20
CA TYR A 211 8.43 -11.05 6.61
C TYR A 211 8.31 -9.53 6.62
N GLY A 212 7.84 -9.00 5.49
CA GLY A 212 7.50 -7.59 5.31
C GLY A 212 5.99 -7.37 5.37
N PHE A 213 5.62 -6.15 5.76
CA PHE A 213 4.23 -5.70 5.84
C PHE A 213 4.11 -4.40 5.05
N LYS A 214 3.04 -4.26 4.28
CA LYS A 214 2.78 -3.04 3.51
C LYS A 214 1.30 -2.67 3.61
N MET A 215 1.04 -1.41 3.88
CA MET A 215 -0.27 -0.78 3.78
C MET A 215 -0.12 0.55 3.07
N GLU A 216 -0.99 0.83 2.12
CA GLU A 216 -0.98 2.08 1.38
C GLU A 216 -2.38 2.63 1.21
N ASN A 217 -2.52 3.93 1.45
CA ASN A 217 -3.72 4.71 1.19
C ASN A 217 -3.34 6.06 0.57
N ILE A 218 -4.31 6.66 -0.14
CA ILE A 218 -4.22 8.04 -0.61
C ILE A 218 -4.92 8.97 0.38
N TYR A 219 -4.27 10.08 0.69
CA TYR A 219 -4.74 11.09 1.65
C TYR A 219 -4.92 12.45 1.00
N CYS A 220 -5.82 13.24 1.60
CA CYS A 220 -6.02 14.65 1.26
C CYS A 220 -6.44 15.44 2.50
N PHE A 221 -6.29 16.77 2.45
CA PHE A 221 -6.80 17.66 3.49
C PHE A 221 -8.22 18.14 3.17
N VAL A 222 -9.13 17.98 4.14
CA VAL A 222 -10.47 18.56 4.12
C VAL A 222 -10.63 19.40 5.40
N ASN A 223 -10.90 20.70 5.27
CA ASN A 223 -11.00 21.62 6.42
C ASN A 223 -9.79 21.52 7.38
N SER A 224 -8.58 21.43 6.83
CA SER A 224 -7.31 21.30 7.54
C SER A 224 -7.12 19.97 8.30
N GLN A 225 -8.02 19.01 8.14
CA GLN A 225 -7.87 17.64 8.66
C GLN A 225 -7.42 16.70 7.56
N LEU A 226 -6.44 15.86 7.84
CA LEU A 226 -6.01 14.80 6.94
C LEU A 226 -7.01 13.65 7.00
N ILE A 227 -7.51 13.23 5.84
CA ILE A 227 -8.43 12.10 5.71
C ILE A 227 -8.01 11.17 4.58
N ASP A 228 -8.34 9.90 4.71
CA ASP A 228 -8.26 8.93 3.61
C ASP A 228 -9.29 9.29 2.53
N VAL A 229 -8.89 9.29 1.28
CA VAL A 229 -9.75 9.60 0.12
C VAL A 229 -10.99 8.70 0.07
N LEU A 230 -10.89 7.44 0.51
CA LEU A 230 -12.05 6.54 0.58
C LEU A 230 -13.09 6.97 1.61
N GLN A 231 -12.68 7.70 2.64
CA GLN A 231 -13.56 8.22 3.70
C GLN A 231 -14.09 9.63 3.40
N ALA A 232 -13.55 10.30 2.38
CA ALA A 232 -13.98 11.64 2.00
C ALA A 232 -15.42 11.62 1.45
N GLU A 233 -16.32 12.39 2.07
CA GLU A 233 -17.67 12.57 1.57
C GLU A 233 -17.65 13.53 0.37
N ASN A 234 -18.19 13.10 -0.78
CA ASN A 234 -18.51 13.97 -1.95
C ASN A 234 -17.33 14.82 -2.50
N MET A 235 -16.19 14.19 -2.80
CA MET A 235 -15.16 14.83 -3.63
C MET A 235 -15.25 14.43 -5.10
#